data_a38b78dc469fa6763bf985a7fbe9126b
#
_entry.id   a38b78dc469fa6763bf985a7fbe9126b
#
_cell.length_a   1.000
_cell.length_b   1.000
_cell.length_c   1.000
_cell.angle_alpha   90.00
_cell.angle_beta   90.00
_cell.angle_gamma   90.00
#
_symmetry.space_group_name_H-M   'P 1'
#
loop_
_entity.id
_entity.type
_entity.pdbx_description
1 polymer ?
#
loop_
_entity_poly.entity_id
_entity_poly.type
_entity_poly.pdbx_seq_one_letter_code
_entity_poly.pdbx_strand_id
1 'polypeptide(L)'
;VTIDSTKTVGSTTYVLKGWYKENSAYAGAADDANAATTELVTTWDYKPSADELADGTVNFYAWYEPVNTDFTVKKEVTGWFGDKTKQFTFAISSDAGTVTVKKDGVAVTNVTNFTLSDGETVKVSGIPANTIITITEELDDAGYNTTASGFSQAQTTTERIFRYKFVQEDEKFVLKPVDQDGNVTGDEVSSTTIVVQNEKEGEIDNGVLLDTLPYILILVVVVGGGVLLFLRKRKNDDDE
;
A
#
# COMPACT_ATOMS: atom_id res chain seq x y z
N VAL A 1 -36.69 8.49 -18.19
CA VAL A 1 -36.01 8.84 -16.94
C VAL A 1 -34.57 8.37 -17.09
N THR A 2 -33.64 9.28 -17.08
CA THR A 2 -32.20 8.94 -17.06
C THR A 2 -31.85 8.74 -15.60
N ILE A 3 -31.31 7.59 -15.26
CA ILE A 3 -30.86 7.29 -13.90
C ILE A 3 -29.35 7.10 -13.96
N ASP A 4 -28.68 7.78 -13.07
CA ASP A 4 -27.22 7.70 -12.99
C ASP A 4 -26.80 6.30 -12.57
N SER A 5 -25.85 5.73 -13.27
CA SER A 5 -25.26 4.43 -12.94
C SER A 5 -24.49 4.46 -11.60
N THR A 6 -24.16 5.64 -11.13
CA THR A 6 -23.47 5.88 -9.85
C THR A 6 -24.16 7.00 -9.06
N LYS A 7 -24.10 6.89 -7.74
CA LYS A 7 -24.61 7.90 -6.81
C LYS A 7 -23.60 8.07 -5.67
N THR A 8 -23.29 9.32 -5.31
CA THR A 8 -22.43 9.61 -4.16
C THR A 8 -23.27 10.16 -3.01
N VAL A 9 -23.13 9.56 -1.83
CA VAL A 9 -23.76 10.00 -0.58
C VAL A 9 -22.65 10.18 0.46
N GLY A 10 -22.44 11.43 0.87
CA GLY A 10 -21.27 11.78 1.68
C GLY A 10 -19.97 11.49 0.91
N SER A 11 -19.07 10.68 1.51
CA SER A 11 -17.84 10.22 0.86
C SER A 11 -17.99 8.89 0.11
N THR A 12 -19.13 8.20 0.22
CA THR A 12 -19.31 6.87 -0.35
C THR A 12 -19.95 6.94 -1.73
N THR A 13 -19.31 6.28 -2.70
CA THR A 13 -19.87 6.08 -4.05
C THR A 13 -20.59 4.75 -4.10
N TYR A 14 -21.78 4.76 -4.68
CA TYR A 14 -22.63 3.61 -4.88
C TYR A 14 -22.81 3.37 -6.38
N VAL A 15 -22.89 2.11 -6.77
CA VAL A 15 -23.20 1.69 -8.14
C VAL A 15 -24.57 1.05 -8.19
N LEU A 16 -25.38 1.44 -9.18
CA LEU A 16 -26.67 0.84 -9.45
C LEU A 16 -26.49 -0.63 -9.84
N LYS A 17 -27.09 -1.54 -9.09
CA LYS A 17 -27.07 -2.98 -9.34
C LYS A 17 -28.33 -3.51 -9.99
N GLY A 18 -29.44 -2.84 -9.75
CA GLY A 18 -30.71 -3.24 -10.30
C GLY A 18 -31.86 -2.48 -9.67
N TRP A 19 -33.04 -3.06 -9.79
CA TRP A 19 -34.29 -2.47 -9.34
C TRP A 19 -35.04 -3.48 -8.54
N TYR A 20 -35.57 -3.06 -7.39
CA TYR A 20 -36.56 -3.84 -6.67
C TYR A 20 -37.94 -3.39 -7.07
N LYS A 21 -38.81 -4.38 -7.30
CA LYS A 21 -40.21 -4.14 -7.45
C LYS A 21 -40.82 -3.97 -6.06
N GLU A 22 -41.71 -2.97 -5.91
CA GLU A 22 -42.48 -2.80 -4.70
C GLU A 22 -43.34 -4.03 -4.45
N ASN A 23 -43.23 -4.63 -3.27
CA ASN A 23 -44.26 -5.49 -2.76
C ASN A 23 -44.77 -4.90 -1.44
N SER A 24 -45.98 -5.29 -1.03
CA SER A 24 -46.69 -4.75 0.14
C SER A 24 -45.96 -4.96 1.49
N ALA A 25 -44.89 -5.74 1.50
CA ALA A 25 -44.00 -5.96 2.66
C ALA A 25 -42.89 -4.92 2.76
N TYR A 26 -42.70 -4.07 1.72
CA TYR A 26 -41.58 -3.15 1.57
C TYR A 26 -41.92 -1.66 1.59
N ALA A 27 -42.99 -1.31 2.21
CA ALA A 27 -43.36 0.09 2.38
C ALA A 27 -42.41 0.77 3.37
N GLY A 28 -41.16 1.12 2.95
CA GLY A 28 -40.47 2.20 3.59
C GLY A 28 -39.02 2.13 4.00
N ALA A 29 -38.20 1.13 3.63
CA ALA A 29 -36.81 1.19 4.01
C ALA A 29 -35.86 0.73 2.87
N ALA A 30 -35.18 1.71 2.26
CA ALA A 30 -34.12 1.47 1.28
C ALA A 30 -32.84 0.85 1.88
N ASP A 31 -32.78 0.64 3.20
CA ASP A 31 -31.59 0.24 3.94
C ASP A 31 -31.67 -1.16 4.57
N ASP A 32 -32.71 -1.92 4.25
CA ASP A 32 -32.92 -3.20 4.95
C ASP A 32 -32.21 -4.37 4.26
N ALA A 33 -31.41 -5.11 5.04
CA ALA A 33 -30.75 -6.35 4.62
C ALA A 33 -31.72 -7.45 4.13
N ASN A 34 -33.02 -7.30 4.34
CA ASN A 34 -34.07 -8.15 3.81
C ASN A 34 -34.45 -7.84 2.35
N ALA A 35 -33.93 -6.78 1.76
CA ALA A 35 -34.09 -6.49 0.33
C ALA A 35 -33.68 -7.67 -0.59
N ALA A 36 -32.79 -8.52 -0.11
CA ALA A 36 -32.31 -9.69 -0.86
C ALA A 36 -33.38 -10.76 -1.14
N THR A 37 -34.54 -10.71 -0.50
CA THR A 37 -35.64 -11.68 -0.70
C THR A 37 -36.76 -11.19 -1.60
N THR A 38 -36.68 -9.92 -2.05
CA THR A 38 -37.66 -9.33 -2.95
C THR A 38 -37.19 -9.53 -4.41
N GLU A 39 -38.11 -9.60 -5.34
CA GLU A 39 -37.84 -9.86 -6.75
C GLU A 39 -36.97 -8.75 -7.34
N LEU A 40 -35.68 -9.08 -7.55
CA LEU A 40 -34.70 -8.16 -8.15
C LEU A 40 -34.85 -8.18 -9.67
N VAL A 41 -35.16 -7.04 -10.24
CA VAL A 41 -35.21 -6.83 -11.69
C VAL A 41 -33.86 -6.30 -12.15
N THR A 42 -33.05 -7.16 -12.78
CA THR A 42 -31.71 -6.80 -13.31
C THR A 42 -31.72 -6.46 -14.79
N THR A 43 -32.84 -6.71 -15.48
CA THR A 43 -32.99 -6.45 -16.93
C THR A 43 -34.24 -5.61 -17.20
N TRP A 44 -34.20 -4.82 -18.27
CA TRP A 44 -35.30 -3.91 -18.66
C TRP A 44 -36.42 -4.60 -19.45
N ASP A 45 -36.48 -5.90 -19.46
CA ASP A 45 -37.53 -6.70 -20.11
C ASP A 45 -38.69 -7.07 -19.18
N TYR A 46 -38.80 -6.37 -18.05
CA TYR A 46 -39.90 -6.57 -17.12
C TYR A 46 -41.25 -6.40 -17.80
N LYS A 47 -42.09 -7.43 -17.64
CA LYS A 47 -43.48 -7.42 -18.11
C LYS A 47 -44.41 -7.47 -16.92
N PRO A 48 -45.25 -6.43 -16.71
CA PRO A 48 -46.22 -6.42 -15.64
C PRO A 48 -47.20 -7.61 -15.73
N SER A 49 -47.56 -8.16 -14.62
CA SER A 49 -48.62 -9.16 -14.53
C SER A 49 -49.99 -8.54 -14.80
N ALA A 50 -51.01 -9.36 -15.02
CA ALA A 50 -52.37 -8.90 -15.23
C ALA A 50 -52.92 -8.11 -14.02
N ASP A 51 -52.56 -8.52 -12.80
CA ASP A 51 -52.96 -7.83 -11.57
C ASP A 51 -52.33 -6.46 -11.43
N GLU A 52 -51.07 -6.35 -11.76
CA GLU A 52 -50.32 -5.08 -11.76
C GLU A 52 -50.84 -4.09 -12.81
N LEU A 53 -51.23 -4.60 -13.95
CA LEU A 53 -51.91 -3.80 -14.97
C LEU A 53 -53.30 -3.34 -14.53
N ALA A 54 -53.99 -4.10 -13.69
CA ALA A 54 -55.27 -3.75 -13.14
C ALA A 54 -55.15 -2.63 -12.09
N ASP A 55 -54.07 -2.59 -11.31
CA ASP A 55 -53.78 -1.55 -10.32
C ASP A 55 -53.22 -0.25 -10.96
N GLY A 56 -52.80 -0.32 -12.22
CA GLY A 56 -52.42 0.85 -13.03
C GLY A 56 -51.07 1.48 -12.68
N THR A 57 -50.36 0.97 -11.66
CA THR A 57 -49.06 1.49 -11.25
C THR A 57 -48.16 0.38 -10.74
N VAL A 58 -46.92 0.35 -11.21
CA VAL A 58 -45.88 -0.52 -10.67
C VAL A 58 -44.69 0.37 -10.23
N ASN A 59 -44.34 0.26 -8.96
CA ASN A 59 -43.22 1.04 -8.43
C ASN A 59 -41.94 0.22 -8.42
N PHE A 60 -40.87 0.82 -8.87
CA PHE A 60 -39.53 0.26 -8.82
C PHE A 60 -38.62 1.15 -8.01
N TYR A 61 -37.80 0.54 -7.15
CA TYR A 61 -36.82 1.19 -6.32
C TYR A 61 -35.42 0.85 -6.81
N ALA A 62 -34.63 1.87 -7.09
CA ALA A 62 -33.24 1.67 -7.50
C ALA A 62 -32.40 1.07 -6.34
N TRP A 63 -31.73 -0.03 -6.61
CA TRP A 63 -30.82 -0.65 -5.66
C TRP A 63 -29.38 -0.27 -5.98
N TYR A 64 -28.76 0.40 -5.03
CA TYR A 64 -27.37 0.82 -5.10
C TYR A 64 -26.54 0.08 -4.06
N GLU A 65 -25.42 -0.48 -4.47
CA GLU A 65 -24.42 -1.03 -3.55
C GLU A 65 -23.22 -0.08 -3.46
N PRO A 66 -22.61 0.06 -2.26
CA PRO A 66 -21.39 0.83 -2.14
C PRO A 66 -20.29 0.17 -2.98
N VAL A 67 -19.51 0.99 -3.67
CA VAL A 67 -18.31 0.53 -4.34
C VAL A 67 -17.25 0.32 -3.30
N ASN A 68 -16.96 -0.93 -3.02
CA ASN A 68 -15.88 -1.33 -2.16
C ASN A 68 -14.71 -1.82 -3.02
N THR A 69 -13.53 -1.43 -2.64
CA THR A 69 -12.30 -1.85 -3.30
C THR A 69 -11.42 -2.62 -2.35
N ASP A 70 -10.55 -3.43 -2.93
CA ASP A 70 -9.54 -4.18 -2.21
C ASP A 70 -8.16 -3.79 -2.73
N PHE A 71 -7.18 -3.78 -1.85
CA PHE A 71 -5.78 -3.60 -2.23
C PHE A 71 -4.87 -4.48 -1.37
N THR A 72 -3.62 -4.60 -1.80
CA THR A 72 -2.60 -5.35 -1.08
C THR A 72 -1.51 -4.42 -0.61
N VAL A 73 -1.05 -4.55 0.60
CA VAL A 73 0.19 -3.94 1.10
C VAL A 73 1.26 -5.00 1.09
N LYS A 74 2.38 -4.73 0.42
CA LYS A 74 3.56 -5.59 0.35
C LYS A 74 4.74 -4.90 1.02
N LYS A 75 5.48 -5.63 1.86
CA LYS A 75 6.76 -5.17 2.41
C LYS A 75 7.90 -5.61 1.52
N GLU A 76 8.81 -4.69 1.21
CA GLU A 76 10.10 -4.99 0.57
C GLU A 76 11.25 -4.41 1.38
N VAL A 77 12.35 -5.17 1.46
CA VAL A 77 13.59 -4.72 2.08
C VAL A 77 14.72 -4.84 1.05
N THR A 78 15.41 -3.73 0.82
CA THR A 78 16.48 -3.62 -0.18
C THR A 78 17.75 -3.03 0.42
N GLY A 79 18.80 -2.94 -0.40
CA GLY A 79 20.10 -2.41 0.01
C GLY A 79 21.02 -3.47 0.62
N TRP A 80 22.32 -3.19 0.60
CA TRP A 80 23.36 -4.14 1.05
C TRP A 80 23.27 -4.51 2.53
N PHE A 81 22.74 -3.61 3.36
CA PHE A 81 22.57 -3.80 4.80
C PHE A 81 21.10 -4.00 5.20
N GLY A 82 20.22 -4.22 4.21
CA GLY A 82 18.83 -4.53 4.45
C GLY A 82 18.65 -5.91 5.08
N ASP A 83 18.11 -5.97 6.30
CA ASP A 83 17.78 -7.22 6.97
C ASP A 83 16.40 -7.70 6.54
N LYS A 84 16.38 -8.71 5.67
CA LYS A 84 15.15 -9.31 5.13
C LYS A 84 14.36 -10.12 6.16
N THR A 85 14.98 -10.48 7.28
CA THR A 85 14.34 -11.23 8.37
C THR A 85 13.69 -10.32 9.40
N LYS A 86 14.01 -9.03 9.36
CA LYS A 86 13.46 -8.02 10.27
C LYS A 86 11.96 -7.87 10.07
N GLN A 87 11.26 -7.77 11.18
CA GLN A 87 9.84 -7.45 11.21
C GLN A 87 9.65 -5.95 11.42
N PHE A 88 8.82 -5.37 10.58
CA PHE A 88 8.43 -3.95 10.65
C PHE A 88 6.99 -3.86 11.11
N THR A 89 6.72 -2.99 12.06
CA THR A 89 5.37 -2.81 12.62
C THR A 89 4.55 -1.88 11.75
N PHE A 90 3.33 -2.28 11.46
CA PHE A 90 2.37 -1.55 10.63
C PHE A 90 1.08 -1.29 11.36
N ALA A 91 0.47 -0.16 11.00
CA ALA A 91 -0.92 0.16 11.29
C ALA A 91 -1.64 0.53 9.98
N ILE A 92 -2.90 0.13 9.85
CA ILE A 92 -3.77 0.54 8.75
C ILE A 92 -5.07 1.08 9.35
N SER A 93 -5.45 2.27 8.91
CA SER A 93 -6.69 2.91 9.30
C SER A 93 -7.41 3.52 8.09
N SER A 94 -8.67 3.87 8.29
CA SER A 94 -9.55 4.47 7.30
C SER A 94 -10.41 5.55 7.94
N ASP A 95 -10.67 6.64 7.22
CA ASP A 95 -11.59 7.68 7.64
C ASP A 95 -13.08 7.23 7.58
N ALA A 96 -13.37 6.14 6.86
CA ALA A 96 -14.69 5.50 6.84
C ALA A 96 -14.93 4.52 8.01
N GLY A 97 -13.96 4.35 8.93
CA GLY A 97 -14.08 3.48 10.09
C GLY A 97 -13.28 2.19 10.01
N THR A 98 -13.89 1.06 10.38
CA THR A 98 -13.18 -0.22 10.52
C THR A 98 -12.73 -0.79 9.17
N VAL A 99 -11.46 -1.17 9.07
CA VAL A 99 -10.90 -1.88 7.92
C VAL A 99 -10.74 -3.37 8.23
N THR A 100 -10.90 -4.20 7.21
CA THR A 100 -10.60 -5.63 7.29
C THR A 100 -9.24 -5.90 6.65
N VAL A 101 -8.29 -6.37 7.46
CA VAL A 101 -6.95 -6.75 7.01
C VAL A 101 -6.78 -8.25 7.16
N LYS A 102 -6.27 -8.92 6.12
CA LYS A 102 -5.95 -10.37 6.15
C LYS A 102 -4.51 -10.60 5.75
N LYS A 103 -3.79 -11.40 6.55
CA LYS A 103 -2.49 -11.96 6.23
C LYS A 103 -2.66 -13.45 5.95
N ASP A 104 -2.23 -13.92 4.79
CA ASP A 104 -2.37 -15.33 4.37
C ASP A 104 -3.81 -15.88 4.47
N GLY A 105 -4.79 -15.01 4.19
CA GLY A 105 -6.22 -15.35 4.27
C GLY A 105 -6.80 -15.29 5.69
N VAL A 106 -5.98 -15.13 6.72
CA VAL A 106 -6.42 -15.03 8.13
C VAL A 106 -6.59 -13.56 8.52
N ALA A 107 -7.70 -13.26 9.18
CA ALA A 107 -7.95 -11.89 9.66
C ALA A 107 -6.91 -11.48 10.71
N VAL A 108 -6.33 -10.30 10.51
CA VAL A 108 -5.46 -9.65 11.49
C VAL A 108 -6.33 -9.08 12.61
N THR A 109 -6.12 -9.55 13.83
CA THR A 109 -6.95 -9.14 15.00
C THR A 109 -6.67 -7.72 15.46
N ASN A 110 -5.45 -7.23 15.24
CA ASN A 110 -5.07 -5.86 15.57
C ASN A 110 -4.51 -5.16 14.33
N VAL A 111 -5.37 -4.45 13.62
CA VAL A 111 -5.01 -3.72 12.39
C VAL A 111 -4.14 -2.49 12.64
N THR A 112 -4.02 -2.06 13.90
CA THR A 112 -3.18 -0.94 14.31
C THR A 112 -1.82 -1.37 14.86
N ASN A 113 -1.54 -2.66 14.93
CA ASN A 113 -0.25 -3.20 15.35
C ASN A 113 -0.08 -4.63 14.84
N PHE A 114 0.47 -4.78 13.64
CA PHE A 114 0.85 -6.06 13.05
C PHE A 114 2.21 -5.94 12.36
N THR A 115 2.85 -7.04 12.06
CA THR A 115 4.20 -7.03 11.51
C THR A 115 4.26 -7.65 10.12
N LEU A 116 5.15 -7.08 9.27
CA LEU A 116 5.53 -7.62 7.98
C LEU A 116 7.07 -7.65 7.86
N SER A 117 7.59 -8.71 7.30
CA SER A 117 8.98 -8.84 6.85
C SER A 117 9.07 -8.81 5.32
N ASP A 118 10.28 -8.86 4.77
CA ASP A 118 10.51 -8.84 3.32
C ASP A 118 9.67 -9.87 2.57
N GLY A 119 8.99 -9.43 1.53
CA GLY A 119 8.12 -10.25 0.69
C GLY A 119 6.73 -10.52 1.24
N GLU A 120 6.48 -10.28 2.53
CA GLU A 120 5.16 -10.51 3.11
C GLU A 120 4.12 -9.51 2.66
N THR A 121 2.87 -9.95 2.61
CA THR A 121 1.73 -9.17 2.14
C THR A 121 0.55 -9.25 3.09
N VAL A 122 -0.25 -8.19 3.09
CA VAL A 122 -1.61 -8.20 3.66
C VAL A 122 -2.60 -7.69 2.64
N LYS A 123 -3.77 -8.30 2.61
CA LYS A 123 -4.91 -7.84 1.82
C LYS A 123 -5.80 -6.96 2.69
N VAL A 124 -6.10 -5.77 2.22
CA VAL A 124 -7.07 -4.84 2.83
C VAL A 124 -8.32 -4.84 1.98
N SER A 125 -9.47 -5.06 2.59
CA SER A 125 -10.72 -5.32 1.88
C SER A 125 -11.87 -4.47 2.39
N GLY A 126 -12.84 -4.25 1.49
CA GLY A 126 -14.10 -3.60 1.84
C GLY A 126 -13.98 -2.10 2.04
N ILE A 127 -13.05 -1.46 1.35
CA ILE A 127 -12.84 -0.01 1.45
C ILE A 127 -13.80 0.71 0.51
N PRO A 128 -14.68 1.58 1.02
CA PRO A 128 -15.54 2.40 0.16
C PRO A 128 -14.71 3.35 -0.71
N ALA A 129 -15.18 3.59 -1.92
CA ALA A 129 -14.58 4.59 -2.80
C ALA A 129 -14.59 5.98 -2.15
N ASN A 130 -13.60 6.79 -2.49
CA ASN A 130 -13.32 8.11 -1.93
C ASN A 130 -12.91 8.16 -0.44
N THR A 131 -12.71 7.01 0.18
CA THR A 131 -12.19 6.88 1.54
C THR A 131 -10.69 7.08 1.55
N ILE A 132 -10.18 7.75 2.57
CA ILE A 132 -8.73 7.88 2.81
C ILE A 132 -8.26 6.71 3.65
N ILE A 133 -7.31 5.96 3.10
CA ILE A 133 -6.60 4.91 3.80
C ILE A 133 -5.26 5.45 4.26
N THR A 134 -4.93 5.24 5.51
CA THR A 134 -3.63 5.58 6.07
C THR A 134 -2.88 4.31 6.43
N ILE A 135 -1.71 4.14 5.82
CA ILE A 135 -0.74 3.09 6.14
C ILE A 135 0.38 3.75 6.91
N THR A 136 0.63 3.30 8.11
CA THR A 136 1.71 3.77 8.96
C THR A 136 2.70 2.63 9.20
N GLU A 137 3.98 2.89 9.01
CA GLU A 137 5.06 2.02 9.47
C GLU A 137 5.79 2.70 10.62
N GLU A 138 5.92 2.02 11.76
CA GLU A 138 6.68 2.54 12.88
C GLU A 138 8.16 2.67 12.50
N LEU A 139 8.74 3.80 12.86
CA LEU A 139 10.16 4.03 12.69
C LEU A 139 10.91 3.25 13.76
N ASP A 140 11.85 2.43 13.30
CA ASP A 140 12.90 1.94 14.17
C ASP A 140 14.21 2.70 13.87
N ASP A 141 15.07 2.80 14.86
CA ASP A 141 16.38 3.49 14.76
C ASP A 141 17.39 2.76 13.85
N ALA A 142 16.93 1.86 12.98
CA ALA A 142 17.79 1.00 12.19
C ALA A 142 18.35 1.64 10.94
N GLY A 143 18.06 2.91 10.67
CA GLY A 143 18.64 3.68 9.57
C GLY A 143 18.16 3.28 8.17
N TYR A 144 16.90 2.88 8.04
CA TYR A 144 16.26 2.63 6.77
C TYR A 144 15.67 3.90 6.14
N ASN A 145 15.82 4.04 4.84
CA ASN A 145 15.04 4.97 4.03
C ASN A 145 13.77 4.26 3.57
N THR A 146 12.59 4.83 3.85
CA THR A 146 11.32 4.21 3.50
C THR A 146 10.60 4.98 2.41
N THR A 147 10.20 4.28 1.38
CA THR A 147 9.36 4.77 0.30
C THR A 147 8.09 3.92 0.18
N ALA A 148 7.08 4.44 -0.51
CA ALA A 148 5.89 3.68 -0.85
C ALA A 148 5.43 3.99 -2.26
N SER A 149 4.70 3.07 -2.89
CA SER A 149 4.14 3.24 -4.24
C SER A 149 3.42 4.58 -4.39
N GLY A 150 3.74 5.33 -5.43
CA GLY A 150 3.16 6.67 -5.69
C GLY A 150 3.77 7.82 -4.88
N PHE A 151 4.67 7.57 -3.95
CA PHE A 151 5.43 8.61 -3.24
C PHE A 151 6.85 8.67 -3.77
N SER A 152 7.24 9.85 -4.26
CA SER A 152 8.55 10.06 -4.90
C SER A 152 9.69 10.28 -3.91
N GLN A 153 9.39 10.52 -2.65
CA GLN A 153 10.40 10.82 -1.62
C GLN A 153 10.32 9.87 -0.44
N ALA A 154 11.49 9.47 0.05
CA ALA A 154 11.61 8.71 1.28
C ALA A 154 11.10 9.53 2.47
N GLN A 155 10.33 8.89 3.35
CA GLN A 155 9.90 9.49 4.60
C GLN A 155 10.92 9.21 5.69
N THR A 156 11.37 10.26 6.38
CA THR A 156 12.45 10.20 7.38
C THR A 156 11.99 10.62 8.79
N THR A 157 10.70 10.85 8.99
CA THR A 157 10.13 11.27 10.28
C THR A 157 9.93 10.09 11.24
N THR A 158 9.53 10.36 12.48
CA THR A 158 9.31 9.36 13.53
C THR A 158 8.24 8.32 13.19
N GLU A 159 7.36 8.63 12.27
CA GLU A 159 6.40 7.70 11.67
C GLU A 159 6.41 7.89 10.17
N ARG A 160 6.30 6.77 9.45
CA ARG A 160 6.23 6.76 7.99
C ARG A 160 4.78 6.58 7.60
N ILE A 161 4.14 7.67 7.19
CA ILE A 161 2.71 7.74 6.96
C ILE A 161 2.45 7.91 5.47
N PHE A 162 1.76 6.94 4.88
CA PHE A 162 1.37 6.93 3.48
C PHE A 162 -0.15 6.93 3.39
N ARG A 163 -0.72 7.94 2.73
CA ARG A 163 -2.16 8.08 2.57
C ARG A 163 -2.56 7.87 1.14
N TYR A 164 -3.61 7.10 0.94
CA TYR A 164 -4.15 6.78 -0.37
C TYR A 164 -5.66 6.96 -0.38
N LYS A 165 -6.18 7.23 -1.57
CA LYS A 165 -7.60 7.33 -1.82
C LYS A 165 -7.96 6.64 -3.12
N PHE A 166 -9.05 5.89 -3.14
CA PHE A 166 -9.64 5.41 -4.38
C PHE A 166 -10.47 6.53 -4.99
N VAL A 167 -10.04 7.04 -6.13
CA VAL A 167 -10.75 8.09 -6.89
C VAL A 167 -11.36 7.48 -8.14
N GLN A 168 -12.53 7.95 -8.52
CA GLN A 168 -13.15 7.56 -9.79
C GLN A 168 -12.58 8.42 -10.91
N GLU A 169 -12.03 7.77 -11.93
CA GLU A 169 -11.59 8.38 -13.19
C GLU A 169 -12.13 7.53 -14.36
N ASP A 170 -12.85 8.17 -15.28
CA ASP A 170 -13.36 7.53 -16.51
C ASP A 170 -13.99 6.15 -16.28
N GLU A 171 -14.93 6.04 -15.34
CA GLU A 171 -15.64 4.80 -14.97
C GLU A 171 -14.78 3.74 -14.25
N LYS A 172 -13.51 4.03 -13.94
CA LYS A 172 -12.63 3.17 -13.16
C LYS A 172 -12.31 3.80 -11.82
N PHE A 173 -12.02 2.95 -10.84
CA PHE A 173 -11.46 3.39 -9.56
C PHE A 173 -9.96 3.17 -9.59
N VAL A 174 -9.22 4.26 -9.38
CA VAL A 174 -7.77 4.26 -9.33
C VAL A 174 -7.28 4.66 -7.94
N LEU A 175 -6.19 4.07 -7.52
CA LEU A 175 -5.57 4.36 -6.23
C LEU A 175 -4.58 5.51 -6.40
N LYS A 176 -4.76 6.60 -5.66
CA LYS A 176 -3.88 7.78 -5.70
C LYS A 176 -3.33 8.13 -4.34
N PRO A 177 -2.05 8.52 -4.26
CA PRO A 177 -1.49 9.11 -3.04
C PRO A 177 -2.15 10.46 -2.76
N VAL A 178 -2.41 10.73 -1.49
CA VAL A 178 -3.04 11.97 -1.03
C VAL A 178 -2.29 12.56 0.17
N ASP A 179 -2.47 13.86 0.40
CA ASP A 179 -2.02 14.53 1.60
C ASP A 179 -2.98 14.26 2.79
N GLN A 180 -2.72 14.91 3.93
CA GLN A 180 -3.56 14.77 5.12
C GLN A 180 -5.00 15.30 4.92
N ASP A 181 -5.20 16.22 3.98
CA ASP A 181 -6.48 16.83 3.66
C ASP A 181 -7.23 16.05 2.56
N GLY A 182 -6.61 14.99 2.02
CA GLY A 182 -7.17 14.12 0.99
C GLY A 182 -7.03 14.66 -0.44
N ASN A 183 -6.16 15.67 -0.65
CA ASN A 183 -5.84 16.17 -1.99
C ASN A 183 -4.82 15.23 -2.65
N VAL A 184 -5.00 14.94 -3.92
CA VAL A 184 -4.09 14.09 -4.69
C VAL A 184 -2.72 14.77 -4.81
N THR A 185 -1.67 14.05 -4.44
CA THR A 185 -0.28 14.56 -4.40
C THR A 185 0.66 13.89 -5.37
N GLY A 186 0.24 12.84 -6.03
CA GLY A 186 1.07 12.06 -6.94
C GLY A 186 0.28 11.36 -8.03
N ASP A 187 1.00 10.59 -8.84
CA ASP A 187 0.43 9.82 -9.92
C ASP A 187 -0.34 8.59 -9.41
N GLU A 188 -1.18 8.06 -10.27
CA GLU A 188 -1.88 6.81 -10.02
C GLU A 188 -0.91 5.69 -9.66
N VAL A 189 -1.24 4.93 -8.62
CA VAL A 189 -0.55 3.67 -8.35
C VAL A 189 -1.02 2.66 -9.39
N SER A 190 -0.15 2.27 -10.29
CA SER A 190 -0.44 1.42 -11.46
C SER A 190 -0.93 0.00 -11.11
N SER A 191 -0.98 -0.33 -9.84
CA SER A 191 -1.35 -1.64 -9.31
C SER A 191 -2.23 -1.50 -8.07
N THR A 192 -3.07 -2.49 -7.81
CA THR A 192 -3.77 -2.62 -6.51
C THR A 192 -2.83 -3.07 -5.38
N THR A 193 -1.53 -3.19 -5.65
CA THR A 193 -0.52 -3.51 -4.64
C THR A 193 0.31 -2.27 -4.31
N ILE A 194 0.25 -1.84 -3.06
CA ILE A 194 1.10 -0.81 -2.50
C ILE A 194 2.35 -1.49 -1.94
N VAL A 195 3.50 -1.14 -2.48
CA VAL A 195 4.79 -1.63 -1.97
C VAL A 195 5.35 -0.60 -1.00
N VAL A 196 5.57 -0.98 0.24
CA VAL A 196 6.32 -0.20 1.22
C VAL A 196 7.73 -0.77 1.28
N GLN A 197 8.68 -0.01 0.75
CA GLN A 197 10.07 -0.43 0.61
C GLN A 197 10.95 0.25 1.65
N ASN A 198 11.74 -0.55 2.35
CA ASN A 198 12.79 -0.09 3.24
C ASN A 198 14.14 -0.42 2.63
N GLU A 199 14.89 0.62 2.30
CA GLU A 199 16.23 0.53 1.76
C GLU A 199 17.26 0.88 2.83
N LYS A 200 18.26 0.02 3.00
CA LYS A 200 19.39 0.31 3.86
C LYS A 200 20.69 0.10 3.10
N GLU A 201 21.24 1.20 2.65
CA GLU A 201 22.59 1.24 2.12
C GLU A 201 23.57 1.46 3.27
N GLY A 202 24.70 0.81 3.22
CA GLY A 202 25.81 1.10 4.12
C GLY A 202 26.72 2.12 3.50
N GLU A 203 27.15 3.07 4.27
CA GLU A 203 28.38 3.74 3.95
C GLU A 203 29.49 2.70 4.16
N ILE A 204 30.12 2.27 3.08
CA ILE A 204 31.41 1.62 3.20
C ILE A 204 32.32 2.73 3.67
N ASP A 205 32.62 2.72 4.96
CA ASP A 205 33.63 3.63 5.51
C ASP A 205 34.98 3.25 4.88
N ASN A 206 35.26 3.89 3.74
CA ASN A 206 36.57 3.78 3.08
C ASN A 206 37.66 4.43 3.94
N GLY A 207 37.31 5.01 5.09
CA GLY A 207 38.27 5.64 6.03
C GLY A 207 39.30 4.66 6.54
N VAL A 208 38.95 3.38 6.68
CA VAL A 208 39.93 2.36 7.06
C VAL A 208 41.02 2.19 6.00
N LEU A 209 40.69 2.30 4.72
CA LEU A 209 41.69 2.23 3.65
C LEU A 209 42.53 3.53 3.55
N LEU A 210 41.90 4.69 3.75
CA LEU A 210 42.61 5.98 3.76
C LEU A 210 43.47 6.16 5.01
N ASP A 211 43.01 5.73 6.17
CA ASP A 211 43.77 5.80 7.42
C ASP A 211 44.93 4.81 7.47
N THR A 212 44.80 3.65 6.82
CA THR A 212 45.86 2.63 6.76
C THR A 212 46.83 2.82 5.62
N LEU A 213 46.46 3.59 4.57
CA LEU A 213 47.34 3.89 3.41
C LEU A 213 48.72 4.44 3.82
N PRO A 214 48.84 5.41 4.76
CA PRO A 214 50.14 5.89 5.21
C PRO A 214 50.97 4.80 5.84
N TYR A 215 50.38 3.91 6.63
CA TYR A 215 51.08 2.84 7.30
C TYR A 215 51.51 1.74 6.34
N ILE A 216 50.70 1.42 5.31
CA ILE A 216 51.07 0.48 4.26
C ILE A 216 52.25 1.04 3.44
N LEU A 217 52.24 2.34 3.12
CA LEU A 217 53.32 3.01 2.39
C LEU A 217 54.62 3.00 3.21
N ILE A 218 54.54 3.29 4.49
CA ILE A 218 55.70 3.21 5.41
C ILE A 218 56.23 1.77 5.47
N LEU A 219 55.33 0.77 5.59
CA LEU A 219 55.72 -0.64 5.62
C LEU A 219 56.47 -1.05 4.33
N VAL A 220 55.98 -0.63 3.15
CA VAL A 220 56.61 -0.92 1.86
C VAL A 220 58.00 -0.29 1.78
N VAL A 221 58.15 0.94 2.24
CA VAL A 221 59.45 1.62 2.26
C VAL A 221 60.44 0.95 3.21
N VAL A 222 59.98 0.58 4.42
CA VAL A 222 60.84 -0.10 5.42
C VAL A 222 61.29 -1.48 4.93
N VAL A 223 60.35 -2.29 4.44
CA VAL A 223 60.65 -3.65 3.96
C VAL A 223 61.51 -3.56 2.67
N GLY A 224 61.11 -2.72 1.71
CA GLY A 224 61.86 -2.56 0.46
C GLY A 224 63.27 -1.97 0.69
N GLY A 225 63.40 -1.00 1.57
CA GLY A 225 64.68 -0.43 1.97
C GLY A 225 65.57 -1.45 2.71
N GLY A 226 64.99 -2.23 3.60
CA GLY A 226 65.69 -3.31 4.31
C GLY A 226 66.22 -4.37 3.36
N VAL A 227 65.45 -4.81 2.40
CA VAL A 227 65.88 -5.78 1.37
C VAL A 227 67.00 -5.21 0.51
N LEU A 228 66.89 -3.98 0.09
CA LEU A 228 67.98 -3.34 -0.71
C LEU A 228 69.28 -3.21 0.06
N LEU A 229 69.24 -2.83 1.35
CA LEU A 229 70.43 -2.77 2.20
C LEU A 229 71.01 -4.15 2.42
N PHE A 230 70.20 -5.18 2.61
CA PHE A 230 70.67 -6.55 2.75
C PHE A 230 71.36 -7.07 1.47
N LEU A 231 70.75 -6.83 0.32
CA LEU A 231 71.35 -7.22 -0.98
C LEU A 231 72.65 -6.50 -1.25
N ARG A 232 72.75 -5.20 -0.89
CA ARG A 232 73.96 -4.39 -1.05
C ARG A 232 75.06 -4.86 -0.15
N LYS A 233 74.74 -5.25 1.10
CA LYS A 233 75.73 -5.83 2.05
C LYS A 233 76.28 -7.14 1.51
N ARG A 234 75.42 -8.04 1.06
CA ARG A 234 75.81 -9.33 0.52
C ARG A 234 76.77 -9.21 -0.70
N LYS A 235 76.51 -8.23 -1.57
CA LYS A 235 77.40 -8.00 -2.74
C LYS A 235 78.81 -7.52 -2.35
N ASN A 236 78.90 -6.71 -1.29
CA ASN A 236 80.18 -6.26 -0.79
C ASN A 236 81.02 -7.38 -0.09
N ASP A 237 80.30 -8.39 0.53
CA ASP A 237 80.97 -9.51 1.17
C ASP A 237 81.44 -10.58 0.16
N ASP A 238 80.94 -10.54 -1.10
CA ASP A 238 81.38 -11.44 -2.20
C ASP A 238 82.54 -10.88 -3.00
N ASP A 239 82.92 -9.63 -2.78
CA ASP A 239 83.99 -8.92 -3.50
C ASP A 239 85.33 -8.81 -2.67
N GLU A 240 85.43 -9.38 -1.44
CA GLU A 240 86.64 -9.56 -0.63
C GLU A 240 87.19 -11.01 -0.77
#